data_1fe9a81b7bde88bc36e70628cde74419
#
_entry.id   1fe9a81b7bde88bc36e70628cde74419
#
_cell.length_a   1.000
_cell.length_b   1.000
_cell.length_c   1.000
_cell.angle_alpha   90.00
_cell.angle_beta   90.00
_cell.angle_gamma   90.00
#
_symmetry.space_group_name_H-M   'P 1'
#
loop_
_entity.id
_entity.type
_entity.pdbx_description
1 polymer ?
#
loop_
_entity_poly.entity_id
_entity_poly.type
_entity_poly.pdbx_seq_one_letter_code
_entity_poly.pdbx_strand_id
1 'polypeptide(L)'
;MFADVGCQGRISYGGVFKASKLYQQLTENRLGLPTPEELEGCSMQIPYFFAGDSAFALSENLMKPYTGDFPKGTPQRIFNYRLSRGRRIVENAFGISSAVFRVLRKPMLLEPAKAEWVIITVILLHNYLRKHSPNIYTPFGTLDYEVNGNVTEGSWRNEGDMTSMVPIRNIPRRPTNYCTKVRDEIANYFINNGALEWQDQYA
;
A
#
# COMPACT_ATOMS: atom_id res chain seq x y z
N MET A 1 3.92 13.20 3.30
CA MET A 1 3.10 12.40 2.37
C MET A 1 3.59 12.67 0.95
N PHE A 2 3.74 11.63 0.15
CA PHE A 2 4.04 11.74 -1.27
C PHE A 2 2.77 11.40 -2.07
N ALA A 3 2.48 12.16 -3.08
CA ALA A 3 1.40 11.89 -4.03
C ALA A 3 1.90 12.24 -5.43
N ASP A 4 1.63 11.37 -6.39
CA ASP A 4 1.90 11.57 -7.81
C ASP A 4 0.58 11.51 -8.56
N VAL A 5 0.29 12.54 -9.34
CA VAL A 5 -0.99 12.76 -10.02
C VAL A 5 -0.72 13.11 -11.47
N GLY A 6 -1.61 12.73 -12.39
CA GLY A 6 -1.54 13.16 -13.80
C GLY A 6 -0.87 12.14 -14.72
N CYS A 7 -0.64 10.92 -14.28
CA CYS A 7 -0.13 9.89 -15.16
C CYS A 7 -1.21 9.36 -16.11
N GLN A 8 -0.84 9.11 -17.37
CA GLN A 8 -1.78 8.57 -18.35
C GLN A 8 -2.26 7.16 -17.96
N GLY A 9 -3.58 6.93 -17.94
CA GLY A 9 -4.21 5.67 -17.51
C GLY A 9 -3.89 4.42 -18.35
N ARG A 10 -3.10 4.54 -19.42
CA ARG A 10 -2.61 3.38 -20.21
C ARG A 10 -1.29 2.82 -19.71
N ILE A 11 -0.62 3.51 -18.80
CA ILE A 11 0.68 3.09 -18.24
C ILE A 11 0.43 2.14 -17.07
N SER A 12 1.17 1.03 -17.00
CA SER A 12 1.08 0.11 -15.86
C SER A 12 1.52 0.79 -14.54
N TYR A 13 1.00 0.32 -13.40
CA TYR A 13 1.41 0.82 -12.07
C TYR A 13 2.93 0.86 -11.91
N GLY A 14 3.62 -0.20 -12.32
CA GLY A 14 5.07 -0.24 -12.27
C GLY A 14 5.74 0.77 -13.23
N GLY A 15 5.08 1.17 -14.29
CA GLY A 15 5.53 2.23 -15.21
C GLY A 15 5.36 3.62 -14.59
N VAL A 16 4.17 3.87 -14.02
CA VAL A 16 3.87 5.11 -13.29
C VAL A 16 4.86 5.29 -12.14
N PHE A 17 5.04 4.26 -11.32
CA PHE A 17 5.97 4.30 -10.19
C PHE A 17 7.41 4.61 -10.64
N LYS A 18 7.89 3.95 -11.71
CA LYS A 18 9.24 4.20 -12.25
C LYS A 18 9.46 5.62 -12.76
N ALA A 19 8.41 6.27 -13.27
CA ALA A 19 8.46 7.65 -13.73
C ALA A 19 8.35 8.67 -12.57
N SER A 20 7.99 8.21 -11.36
CA SER A 20 7.75 9.09 -10.23
C SER A 20 9.05 9.60 -9.59
N LYS A 21 8.97 10.80 -9.00
CA LYS A 21 10.05 11.36 -8.17
C LYS A 21 10.40 10.45 -6.99
N LEU A 22 9.42 9.73 -6.44
CA LEU A 22 9.65 8.79 -5.34
C LEU A 22 10.60 7.68 -5.76
N TYR A 23 10.33 7.06 -6.92
CA TYR A 23 11.20 6.00 -7.44
C TYR A 23 12.60 6.51 -7.72
N GLN A 24 12.73 7.69 -8.33
CA GLN A 24 14.02 8.30 -8.60
C GLN A 24 14.82 8.53 -7.30
N GLN A 25 14.20 9.16 -6.30
CA GLN A 25 14.84 9.39 -5.00
C GLN A 25 15.20 8.09 -4.28
N LEU A 26 14.36 7.04 -4.41
CA LEU A 26 14.61 5.73 -3.86
C LEU A 26 15.84 5.07 -4.49
N THR A 27 15.92 5.07 -5.83
CA THR A 27 17.04 4.46 -6.57
C THR A 27 18.36 5.23 -6.44
N GLU A 28 18.27 6.52 -6.21
CA GLU A 28 19.43 7.39 -5.96
C GLU A 28 19.82 7.50 -4.47
N ASN A 29 19.17 6.71 -3.61
CA ASN A 29 19.37 6.68 -2.16
C ASN A 29 19.23 8.07 -1.50
N ARG A 30 18.31 8.90 -2.02
CA ARG A 30 18.05 10.28 -1.54
C ARG A 30 16.82 10.43 -0.65
N LEU A 31 16.10 9.32 -0.37
CA LEU A 31 14.93 9.35 0.53
C LEU A 31 15.29 9.40 2.01
N GLY A 32 16.57 9.19 2.35
CA GLY A 32 16.99 9.13 3.75
C GLY A 32 16.37 7.96 4.52
N LEU A 33 16.16 6.82 3.85
CA LEU A 33 15.76 5.60 4.55
C LEU A 33 16.85 5.22 5.56
N PRO A 34 16.47 4.67 6.72
CA PRO A 34 17.44 4.14 7.67
C PRO A 34 18.31 3.05 7.04
N THR A 35 19.48 2.84 7.60
CA THR A 35 20.35 1.73 7.19
C THR A 35 19.68 0.39 7.47
N PRO A 36 19.94 -0.65 6.66
CA PRO A 36 19.43 -1.99 6.92
C PRO A 36 19.76 -2.45 8.34
N GLU A 37 18.83 -3.14 8.99
CA GLU A 37 18.97 -3.65 10.35
C GLU A 37 18.93 -5.18 10.39
N GLU A 38 19.61 -5.76 11.38
CA GLU A 38 19.52 -7.18 11.67
C GLU A 38 18.23 -7.45 12.44
N LEU A 39 17.38 -8.33 11.91
CA LEU A 39 16.25 -8.86 12.63
C LEU A 39 16.66 -10.19 13.29
N GLU A 40 16.21 -10.41 14.51
CA GLU A 40 16.52 -11.62 15.27
C GLU A 40 16.15 -12.89 14.48
N GLY A 41 17.15 -13.76 14.28
CA GLY A 41 16.97 -15.02 13.51
C GLY A 41 17.06 -14.87 11.99
N CYS A 42 17.27 -13.68 11.45
CA CYS A 42 17.56 -13.50 10.02
C CYS A 42 19.04 -13.72 9.72
N SER A 43 19.34 -14.25 8.54
CA SER A 43 20.72 -14.51 8.09
C SER A 43 21.39 -13.31 7.42
N MET A 44 20.64 -12.22 7.24
CA MET A 44 21.09 -11.00 6.57
C MET A 44 20.43 -9.74 7.15
N GLN A 45 21.05 -8.60 6.92
CA GLN A 45 20.46 -7.31 7.23
C GLN A 45 19.24 -7.04 6.31
N ILE A 46 18.13 -6.63 6.92
CA ILE A 46 16.88 -6.37 6.22
C ILE A 46 16.74 -4.87 5.96
N PRO A 47 16.61 -4.45 4.70
CA PRO A 47 16.42 -3.05 4.35
C PRO A 47 15.01 -2.58 4.73
N TYR A 48 14.87 -1.30 5.05
CA TYR A 48 13.56 -0.67 5.17
C TYR A 48 12.87 -0.60 3.82
N PHE A 49 11.57 -0.90 3.79
CA PHE A 49 10.83 -1.04 2.53
C PHE A 49 9.41 -0.47 2.60
N PHE A 50 8.90 -0.12 1.44
CA PHE A 50 7.49 0.18 1.22
C PHE A 50 6.71 -1.10 0.89
N ALA A 51 5.50 -1.21 1.40
CA ALA A 51 4.57 -2.28 1.06
C ALA A 51 3.80 -1.92 -0.21
N GLY A 52 4.11 -2.59 -1.30
CA GLY A 52 3.42 -2.47 -2.59
C GLY A 52 2.39 -3.57 -2.82
N ASP A 53 1.52 -3.37 -3.81
CA ASP A 53 0.62 -4.41 -4.26
C ASP A 53 1.26 -5.33 -5.31
N SER A 54 0.52 -6.32 -5.80
CA SER A 54 1.03 -7.30 -6.78
C SER A 54 1.44 -6.67 -8.12
N ALA A 55 0.94 -5.48 -8.46
CA ALA A 55 1.22 -4.81 -9.71
C ALA A 55 2.62 -4.16 -9.76
N PHE A 56 3.25 -3.94 -8.61
CA PHE A 56 4.61 -3.40 -8.55
C PHE A 56 5.67 -4.47 -8.81
N ALA A 57 6.86 -4.02 -9.19
CA ALA A 57 8.03 -4.87 -9.25
C ALA A 57 8.64 -5.03 -7.85
N LEU A 58 9.01 -6.25 -7.47
CA LEU A 58 9.78 -6.50 -6.26
C LEU A 58 11.16 -5.83 -6.39
N SER A 59 11.53 -5.04 -5.40
CA SER A 59 12.85 -4.43 -5.30
C SER A 59 13.32 -4.43 -3.85
N GLU A 60 14.54 -4.02 -3.59
CA GLU A 60 15.13 -3.97 -2.26
C GLU A 60 14.25 -3.18 -1.26
N ASN A 61 13.77 -2.02 -1.66
CA ASN A 61 12.96 -1.13 -0.82
C ASN A 61 11.47 -1.12 -1.20
N LEU A 62 10.99 -2.10 -1.97
CA LEU A 62 9.57 -2.26 -2.29
C LEU A 62 9.19 -3.73 -2.27
N MET A 63 8.53 -4.15 -1.20
CA MET A 63 8.03 -5.51 -1.04
C MET A 63 6.63 -5.65 -1.62
N LYS A 64 6.39 -6.78 -2.29
CA LYS A 64 5.10 -7.15 -2.87
C LYS A 64 4.72 -8.58 -2.47
N PRO A 65 3.42 -8.91 -2.51
CA PRO A 65 2.97 -10.27 -2.19
C PRO A 65 3.60 -11.32 -3.12
N TYR A 66 3.73 -12.53 -2.61
CA TYR A 66 3.98 -13.72 -3.44
C TYR A 66 2.80 -13.96 -4.35
N THR A 67 3.07 -14.37 -5.59
CA THR A 67 2.04 -14.69 -6.58
C THR A 67 1.66 -16.16 -6.46
N GLY A 68 0.37 -16.46 -6.44
CA GLY A 68 -0.19 -17.82 -6.33
C GLY A 68 -0.96 -18.02 -5.03
N ASP A 69 -1.59 -19.19 -4.93
CA ASP A 69 -2.31 -19.62 -3.75
C ASP A 69 -1.39 -20.49 -2.88
N PHE A 70 -1.33 -20.17 -1.61
CA PHE A 70 -0.47 -20.85 -0.64
C PHE A 70 -1.33 -21.45 0.47
N PRO A 71 -1.00 -22.69 0.91
CA PRO A 71 -1.66 -23.30 2.06
C PRO A 71 -1.57 -22.45 3.32
N LYS A 72 -2.57 -22.59 4.17
CA LYS A 72 -2.62 -21.93 5.48
C LYS A 72 -1.39 -22.28 6.32
N GLY A 73 -0.85 -21.28 7.04
CA GLY A 73 0.33 -21.42 7.87
C GLY A 73 1.68 -21.43 7.13
N THR A 74 1.69 -21.33 5.80
CA THR A 74 2.96 -21.21 5.05
C THR A 74 3.57 -19.82 5.19
N PRO A 75 4.92 -19.68 5.13
CA PRO A 75 5.60 -18.40 5.21
C PRO A 75 5.07 -17.37 4.19
N GLN A 76 4.81 -17.83 2.96
CA GLN A 76 4.31 -17.00 1.88
C GLN A 76 2.90 -16.47 2.16
N ARG A 77 2.04 -17.32 2.71
CA ARG A 77 0.67 -16.92 3.06
C ARG A 77 0.66 -15.91 4.21
N ILE A 78 1.42 -16.17 5.25
CA ILE A 78 1.56 -15.28 6.41
C ILE A 78 2.16 -13.94 5.97
N PHE A 79 3.21 -13.96 5.14
CA PHE A 79 3.79 -12.75 4.58
C PHE A 79 2.76 -11.93 3.78
N ASN A 80 2.02 -12.57 2.87
CA ASN A 80 0.99 -11.91 2.06
C ASN A 80 -0.09 -11.28 2.94
N TYR A 81 -0.54 -12.00 3.96
CA TYR A 81 -1.52 -11.51 4.91
C TYR A 81 -1.01 -10.28 5.68
N ARG A 82 0.20 -10.35 6.25
CA ARG A 82 0.79 -9.22 6.99
C ARG A 82 1.08 -8.02 6.11
N LEU A 83 1.53 -8.23 4.88
CA LEU A 83 1.73 -7.15 3.91
C LEU A 83 0.39 -6.48 3.54
N SER A 84 -0.65 -7.26 3.33
CA SER A 84 -2.02 -6.74 3.06
C SER A 84 -2.52 -5.87 4.21
N ARG A 85 -2.29 -6.29 5.45
CA ARG A 85 -2.64 -5.48 6.64
C ARG A 85 -1.96 -4.12 6.64
N GLY A 86 -0.66 -4.08 6.37
CA GLY A 86 0.08 -2.81 6.28
C GLY A 86 -0.49 -1.89 5.20
N ARG A 87 -0.99 -2.46 4.10
CA ARG A 87 -1.59 -1.70 2.99
C ARG A 87 -3.00 -1.17 3.27
N ARG A 88 -3.72 -1.72 4.24
CA ARG A 88 -5.06 -1.26 4.60
C ARG A 88 -5.13 0.24 4.92
N ILE A 89 -4.04 0.83 5.43
CA ILE A 89 -3.95 2.27 5.70
C ILE A 89 -4.17 3.09 4.42
N VAL A 90 -3.61 2.65 3.29
CA VAL A 90 -3.77 3.31 1.99
C VAL A 90 -5.20 3.13 1.46
N GLU A 91 -5.76 1.93 1.62
CA GLU A 91 -7.16 1.64 1.24
C GLU A 91 -8.13 2.51 2.04
N ASN A 92 -7.94 2.65 3.35
CA ASN A 92 -8.69 3.57 4.19
C ASN A 92 -8.57 5.02 3.71
N ALA A 93 -7.36 5.48 3.35
CA ALA A 93 -7.17 6.86 2.88
C ALA A 93 -7.95 7.14 1.59
N PHE A 94 -7.93 6.22 0.62
CA PHE A 94 -8.73 6.33 -0.61
C PHE A 94 -10.23 6.23 -0.33
N GLY A 95 -10.63 5.27 0.51
CA GLY A 95 -12.03 5.08 0.87
C GLY A 95 -12.65 6.31 1.51
N ILE A 96 -12.02 6.88 2.52
CA ILE A 96 -12.49 8.10 3.19
C ILE A 96 -12.51 9.28 2.22
N SER A 97 -11.42 9.44 1.45
CA SER A 97 -11.36 10.54 0.49
C SER A 97 -12.50 10.49 -0.51
N SER A 98 -12.86 9.30 -1.02
CA SER A 98 -13.98 9.14 -1.94
C SER A 98 -15.34 9.25 -1.27
N ALA A 99 -15.47 8.81 0.00
CA ALA A 99 -16.68 8.94 0.78
C ALA A 99 -17.05 10.41 1.02
N VAL A 100 -16.07 11.23 1.40
CA VAL A 100 -16.25 12.64 1.68
C VAL A 100 -16.24 13.49 0.40
N PHE A 101 -15.24 13.31 -0.46
CA PHE A 101 -15.10 14.09 -1.70
C PHE A 101 -15.72 13.35 -2.87
N ARG A 102 -17.05 13.48 -3.01
CA ARG A 102 -17.84 12.72 -3.99
C ARG A 102 -17.40 12.93 -5.45
N VAL A 103 -16.64 13.97 -5.76
CA VAL A 103 -16.02 14.19 -7.05
C VAL A 103 -15.13 13.03 -7.50
N LEU A 104 -14.60 12.25 -6.55
CA LEU A 104 -13.77 11.07 -6.83
C LEU A 104 -14.57 9.82 -7.19
N ARG A 105 -15.90 9.80 -6.99
CA ARG A 105 -16.74 8.61 -7.22
C ARG A 105 -17.06 8.35 -8.68
N LYS A 106 -17.02 9.37 -9.51
CA LYS A 106 -17.36 9.29 -10.94
C LYS A 106 -16.19 9.81 -11.78
N PRO A 107 -16.06 9.32 -13.02
CA PRO A 107 -15.09 9.89 -13.96
C PRO A 107 -15.31 11.39 -14.09
N MET A 108 -14.24 12.17 -13.98
CA MET A 108 -14.28 13.61 -14.12
C MET A 108 -14.29 13.99 -15.61
N LEU A 109 -15.37 14.65 -16.05
CA LEU A 109 -15.49 15.18 -17.41
C LEU A 109 -14.76 16.56 -17.50
N LEU A 110 -13.49 16.55 -17.17
CA LEU A 110 -12.62 17.73 -17.15
C LEU A 110 -11.39 17.49 -18.01
N GLU A 111 -10.78 18.58 -18.47
CA GLU A 111 -9.44 18.52 -19.04
C GLU A 111 -8.46 17.92 -17.99
N PRO A 112 -7.50 17.07 -18.42
CA PRO A 112 -6.58 16.39 -17.50
C PRO A 112 -5.92 17.32 -16.48
N ALA A 113 -5.42 18.46 -16.92
CA ALA A 113 -4.77 19.44 -16.02
C ALA A 113 -5.72 19.95 -14.92
N LYS A 114 -7.00 20.16 -15.23
CA LYS A 114 -8.00 20.58 -14.24
C LYS A 114 -8.36 19.44 -13.28
N ALA A 115 -8.46 18.20 -13.79
CA ALA A 115 -8.67 17.02 -12.96
C ALA A 115 -7.51 16.80 -11.96
N GLU A 116 -6.27 17.00 -12.40
CA GLU A 116 -5.09 16.96 -11.54
C GLU A 116 -5.19 17.95 -10.37
N TRP A 117 -5.56 19.20 -10.65
CA TRP A 117 -5.76 20.20 -9.59
C TRP A 117 -6.85 19.81 -8.60
N VAL A 118 -7.95 19.24 -9.07
CA VAL A 118 -9.01 18.72 -8.17
C VAL A 118 -8.46 17.63 -7.26
N ILE A 119 -7.72 16.66 -7.81
CA ILE A 119 -7.16 15.54 -7.03
C ILE A 119 -6.13 16.06 -6.02
N ILE A 120 -5.23 16.96 -6.43
CA ILE A 120 -4.24 17.56 -5.51
C ILE A 120 -4.96 18.29 -4.37
N THR A 121 -6.00 19.05 -4.70
CA THR A 121 -6.80 19.77 -3.69
C THR A 121 -7.45 18.81 -2.71
N VAL A 122 -8.03 17.70 -3.18
CA VAL A 122 -8.59 16.67 -2.31
C VAL A 122 -7.53 16.08 -1.37
N ILE A 123 -6.33 15.77 -1.88
CA ILE A 123 -5.22 15.24 -1.06
C ILE A 123 -4.82 16.24 0.03
N LEU A 124 -4.70 17.52 -0.31
CA LEU A 124 -4.36 18.57 0.65
C LEU A 124 -5.46 18.76 1.71
N LEU A 125 -6.72 18.79 1.29
CA LEU A 125 -7.86 18.88 2.22
C LEU A 125 -7.97 17.64 3.11
N HIS A 126 -7.76 16.44 2.57
CA HIS A 126 -7.71 15.22 3.37
C HIS A 126 -6.67 15.33 4.49
N ASN A 127 -5.45 15.74 4.16
CA ASN A 127 -4.38 15.92 5.14
C ASN A 127 -4.72 16.99 6.17
N TYR A 128 -5.26 18.12 5.72
CA TYR A 128 -5.66 19.21 6.60
C TYR A 128 -6.74 18.76 7.59
N LEU A 129 -7.80 18.12 7.10
CA LEU A 129 -8.91 17.65 7.93
C LEU A 129 -8.48 16.55 8.90
N ARG A 130 -7.62 15.62 8.47
CA ARG A 130 -7.04 14.61 9.36
C ARG A 130 -6.24 15.22 10.51
N LYS A 131 -5.55 16.31 10.24
CA LYS A 131 -4.71 17.00 11.24
C LYS A 131 -5.51 17.89 12.19
N HIS A 132 -6.48 18.63 11.67
CA HIS A 132 -7.15 19.70 12.41
C HIS A 132 -8.56 19.35 12.90
N SER A 133 -9.21 18.36 12.30
CA SER A 133 -10.59 17.99 12.65
C SER A 133 -10.81 16.47 12.59
N PRO A 134 -9.93 15.64 13.19
CA PRO A 134 -9.99 14.20 13.04
C PRO A 134 -11.32 13.59 13.47
N ASN A 135 -11.89 14.05 14.55
CA ASN A 135 -13.15 13.53 15.12
C ASN A 135 -14.38 13.80 14.24
N ILE A 136 -14.34 14.89 13.45
CA ILE A 136 -15.43 15.26 12.53
C ILE A 136 -15.19 14.59 11.17
N TYR A 137 -13.97 14.59 10.70
CA TYR A 137 -13.62 14.05 9.38
C TYR A 137 -13.62 12.53 9.33
N THR A 138 -13.15 11.89 10.41
CA THR A 138 -13.11 10.43 10.57
C THR A 138 -13.62 10.05 11.95
N PRO A 139 -14.94 10.18 12.21
CA PRO A 139 -15.52 9.74 13.47
C PRO A 139 -15.27 8.25 13.70
N PHE A 140 -15.42 7.82 14.96
CA PHE A 140 -15.25 6.41 15.31
C PHE A 140 -16.11 5.51 14.41
N GLY A 141 -15.55 4.41 13.94
CA GLY A 141 -16.21 3.47 13.01
C GLY A 141 -16.14 3.86 11.53
N THR A 142 -15.53 5.03 11.17
CA THR A 142 -15.34 5.38 9.76
C THR A 142 -14.26 4.56 9.08
N LEU A 143 -13.17 4.26 9.80
CA LEU A 143 -12.00 3.53 9.31
C LEU A 143 -12.13 2.03 9.58
N ASP A 144 -11.54 1.22 8.71
CA ASP A 144 -11.24 -0.15 9.07
C ASP A 144 -10.25 -0.12 10.23
N TYR A 145 -10.53 -0.90 11.25
CA TYR A 145 -9.60 -1.11 12.34
C TYR A 145 -9.46 -2.60 12.65
N GLU A 146 -8.39 -2.96 13.31
CA GLU A 146 -8.10 -4.34 13.60
C GLU A 146 -7.58 -4.50 15.02
N VAL A 147 -8.16 -5.46 15.73
CA VAL A 147 -7.73 -5.87 17.07
C VAL A 147 -7.48 -7.37 17.06
N ASN A 148 -6.26 -7.79 17.34
CA ASN A 148 -5.86 -9.22 17.42
C ASN A 148 -6.30 -10.03 16.18
N GLY A 149 -6.10 -9.47 14.97
CA GLY A 149 -6.46 -10.13 13.73
C GLY A 149 -7.93 -9.95 13.31
N ASN A 150 -8.83 -9.60 14.22
CA ASN A 150 -10.23 -9.31 13.90
C ASN A 150 -10.35 -7.93 13.24
N VAL A 151 -10.79 -7.94 11.99
CA VAL A 151 -11.02 -6.72 11.21
C VAL A 151 -12.46 -6.27 11.38
N THR A 152 -12.63 -5.03 11.80
CA THR A 152 -13.92 -4.35 11.74
C THR A 152 -13.88 -3.39 10.56
N GLU A 153 -14.80 -3.58 9.63
CA GLU A 153 -14.88 -2.74 8.44
C GLU A 153 -15.41 -1.35 8.78
N GLY A 154 -14.79 -0.33 8.19
CA GLY A 154 -15.21 1.06 8.35
C GLY A 154 -16.46 1.39 7.54
N SER A 155 -17.25 2.33 8.05
CA SER A 155 -18.48 2.77 7.39
C SER A 155 -18.28 3.37 6.00
N TRP A 156 -17.06 3.80 5.66
CA TRP A 156 -16.72 4.27 4.31
C TRP A 156 -16.99 3.23 3.21
N ARG A 157 -16.97 1.93 3.55
CA ARG A 157 -17.24 0.83 2.61
C ARG A 157 -18.72 0.78 2.17
N ASN A 158 -19.62 1.33 2.97
CA ASN A 158 -21.05 1.36 2.68
C ASN A 158 -21.46 2.52 1.75
N GLU A 159 -20.53 3.39 1.39
CA GLU A 159 -20.81 4.63 0.66
C GLU A 159 -20.93 4.48 -0.86
N GLY A 160 -20.99 3.25 -1.38
CA GLY A 160 -21.22 2.90 -2.79
C GLY A 160 -19.94 2.74 -3.62
N ASP A 161 -20.10 2.17 -4.80
CA ASP A 161 -19.00 1.80 -5.70
C ASP A 161 -18.25 3.00 -6.28
N MET A 162 -16.93 2.91 -6.27
CA MET A 162 -16.05 3.83 -7.01
C MET A 162 -15.91 3.38 -8.46
N THR A 163 -16.70 3.95 -9.35
CA THR A 163 -16.63 3.64 -10.79
C THR A 163 -15.51 4.38 -11.52
N SER A 164 -14.87 5.34 -10.86
CA SER A 164 -13.76 6.12 -11.43
C SER A 164 -12.41 5.39 -11.44
N MET A 165 -12.25 4.36 -10.61
CA MET A 165 -11.00 3.59 -10.55
C MET A 165 -11.10 2.36 -11.46
N VAL A 166 -10.34 2.40 -12.56
CA VAL A 166 -10.23 1.27 -13.49
C VAL A 166 -8.97 0.48 -13.16
N PRO A 167 -9.04 -0.87 -13.06
CA PRO A 167 -7.86 -1.70 -12.84
C PRO A 167 -6.81 -1.50 -13.95
N ILE A 168 -5.58 -1.24 -13.58
CA ILE A 168 -4.47 -1.08 -14.52
C ILE A 168 -3.77 -2.44 -14.74
N ARG A 169 -3.32 -2.70 -15.97
CA ARG A 169 -2.64 -3.96 -16.32
C ARG A 169 -1.39 -4.20 -15.48
N ASN A 170 -1.30 -5.40 -14.93
CA ASN A 170 -0.08 -5.88 -14.28
C ASN A 170 0.90 -6.40 -15.35
N ILE A 171 2.14 -5.91 -15.34
CA ILE A 171 3.21 -6.41 -16.20
C ILE A 171 4.21 -7.15 -15.33
N PRO A 172 4.28 -8.51 -15.41
CA PRO A 172 5.22 -9.28 -14.62
C PRO A 172 6.67 -8.87 -14.92
N ARG A 173 7.48 -8.73 -13.86
CA ARG A 173 8.92 -8.48 -13.99
C ARG A 173 9.66 -9.48 -13.10
N ARG A 174 10.76 -10.02 -13.62
CA ARG A 174 11.63 -10.90 -12.84
C ARG A 174 12.39 -10.05 -11.80
N PRO A 175 12.27 -10.34 -10.52
CA PRO A 175 13.08 -9.70 -9.48
C PRO A 175 14.52 -10.20 -9.53
N THR A 176 15.44 -9.48 -8.90
CA THR A 176 16.80 -9.98 -8.66
C THR A 176 16.76 -11.08 -7.59
N ASN A 177 17.77 -11.95 -7.59
CA ASN A 177 17.91 -12.99 -6.56
C ASN A 177 18.01 -12.39 -5.15
N TYR A 178 18.68 -11.25 -5.02
CA TYR A 178 18.80 -10.53 -3.74
C TYR A 178 17.43 -10.11 -3.20
N CYS A 179 16.61 -9.43 -3.99
CA CYS A 179 15.28 -8.99 -3.56
C CYS A 179 14.36 -10.17 -3.19
N THR A 180 14.50 -11.31 -3.88
CA THR A 180 13.78 -12.53 -3.54
C THR A 180 14.22 -13.06 -2.18
N LYS A 181 15.54 -13.14 -1.94
CA LYS A 181 16.08 -13.56 -0.64
C LYS A 181 15.62 -12.65 0.51
N VAL A 182 15.67 -11.33 0.33
CA VAL A 182 15.17 -10.39 1.35
C VAL A 182 13.71 -10.69 1.70
N ARG A 183 12.84 -10.88 0.69
CA ARG A 183 11.44 -11.21 0.93
C ARG A 183 11.28 -12.56 1.63
N ASP A 184 12.05 -13.57 1.25
CA ASP A 184 12.00 -14.90 1.85
C ASP A 184 12.48 -14.87 3.32
N GLU A 185 13.51 -14.09 3.64
CA GLU A 185 13.96 -13.87 5.02
C GLU A 185 12.87 -13.19 5.86
N ILE A 186 12.21 -12.15 5.33
CA ILE A 186 11.11 -11.50 6.05
C ILE A 186 9.94 -12.48 6.26
N ALA A 187 9.62 -13.31 5.27
CA ALA A 187 8.58 -14.33 5.38
C ALA A 187 8.91 -15.36 6.47
N ASN A 188 10.17 -15.82 6.53
CA ASN A 188 10.66 -16.71 7.56
C ASN A 188 10.68 -16.04 8.94
N TYR A 189 11.08 -14.78 9.02
CA TYR A 189 11.00 -14.02 10.27
C TYR A 189 9.58 -13.96 10.81
N PHE A 190 8.57 -13.77 9.96
CA PHE A 190 7.18 -13.67 10.36
C PHE A 190 6.59 -14.97 10.92
N ILE A 191 7.14 -16.13 10.59
CA ILE A 191 6.70 -17.43 11.17
C ILE A 191 7.54 -17.86 12.38
N ASN A 192 8.66 -17.18 12.65
CA ASN A 192 9.57 -17.48 13.76
C ASN A 192 9.60 -16.33 14.77
N ASN A 193 10.71 -15.60 14.86
CA ASN A 193 10.94 -14.57 15.87
C ASN A 193 9.96 -13.39 15.80
N GLY A 194 9.45 -13.08 14.61
CA GLY A 194 8.44 -12.05 14.39
C GLY A 194 7.00 -12.57 14.36
N ALA A 195 6.74 -13.79 14.80
CA ALA A 195 5.40 -14.38 14.79
C ALA A 195 4.45 -13.63 15.74
N LEU A 196 3.18 -13.56 15.34
CA LEU A 196 2.11 -12.99 16.14
C LEU A 196 1.14 -14.13 16.55
N GLU A 197 0.75 -14.18 17.82
CA GLU A 197 -0.06 -15.25 18.40
C GLU A 197 -1.36 -15.56 17.62
N TRP A 198 -1.93 -14.56 16.98
CA TRP A 198 -3.21 -14.68 16.26
C TRP A 198 -3.06 -14.89 14.75
N GLN A 199 -1.86 -14.77 14.17
CA GLN A 199 -1.69 -14.76 12.71
C GLN A 199 -2.16 -16.04 12.02
N ASP A 200 -1.99 -17.21 12.67
CA ASP A 200 -2.34 -18.51 12.11
C ASP A 200 -3.85 -18.73 11.99
N GLN A 201 -4.66 -17.91 12.66
CA GLN A 201 -6.12 -17.98 12.54
C GLN A 201 -6.59 -17.42 11.18
N TYR A 202 -5.84 -16.47 10.61
CA TYR A 202 -6.25 -15.66 9.44
C TYR A 202 -5.37 -15.89 8.20
N ALA A 203 -4.20 -16.47 8.34
CA ALA A 203 -3.23 -16.66 7.27
C ALA A 203 -3.09 -18.11 6.78
#